data_6a35bba6dc7952bf328f2fd529ec74dc
#
_entry.id   6a35bba6dc7952bf328f2fd529ec74dc
#
_cell.length_a   1.000
_cell.length_b   1.000
_cell.length_c   1.000
_cell.angle_alpha   90.00
_cell.angle_beta   90.00
_cell.angle_gamma   90.00
#
_symmetry.space_group_name_H-M   'P 1'
#
loop_
_entity.id
_entity.type
_entity.pdbx_description
1 polymer ?
#
loop_
_entity_poly.entity_id
_entity_poly.type
_entity_poly.pdbx_seq_one_letter_code
_entity_poly.pdbx_strand_id
1 'polypeptide(L)'
;MASGTSALGNLRTFEALDEKTTARLRRALEDSSDTTVFVNGTALQLPVNAHEALIEVLNRFAAGESVSIGTPELLLNTSQAAQMAGISNTYLRKLADAGIIQVEYRGTHRRIKPSSIQAWLDSRAASHPVPSADQE
;
A
#
# COMPACT_ATOMS: atom_id res chain seq x y z
N MET A 1 -3.09 16.76 2.21
CA MET A 1 -3.21 16.32 2.25
C MET A 1 -3.58 15.34 2.27
N ALA A 2 -3.61 14.97 2.32
CA ALA A 2 -3.88 14.21 2.34
C ALA A 2 -4.40 13.46 2.53
N SER A 3 -4.81 13.28 2.51
CA SER A 3 -5.46 12.71 2.78
C SER A 3 -5.41 11.58 2.94
N GLY A 4 -5.09 11.30 3.05
CA GLY A 4 -4.97 10.32 3.30
C GLY A 4 -5.20 9.26 3.09
N THR A 5 -5.00 9.11 3.18
CA THR A 5 -5.52 8.36 3.00
C THR A 5 -5.31 7.16 2.74
N SER A 6 -4.93 6.89 2.10
CA SER A 6 -4.96 5.66 1.86
C SER A 6 -3.95 4.91 2.39
N ALA A 7 -4.23 3.91 2.92
CA ALA A 7 -3.32 2.98 3.36
C ALA A 7 -2.77 2.27 2.20
N LEU A 8 -1.50 2.24 2.07
CA LEU A 8 -0.85 1.47 1.04
C LEU A 8 -0.12 0.33 1.70
N GLY A 9 -0.46 -0.89 1.31
CA GLY A 9 0.26 -2.05 1.78
C GLY A 9 1.47 -2.30 0.88
N ASN A 10 2.44 -3.00 1.43
CA ASN A 10 3.62 -3.40 0.66
C ASN A 10 4.31 -2.24 -0.03
N LEU A 11 4.42 -1.12 0.68
CA LEU A 11 5.06 0.05 0.11
C LEU A 11 6.54 -0.20 -0.12
N ARG A 12 7.00 0.11 -1.30
CA ARG A 12 8.41 -0.05 -1.65
C ARG A 12 8.91 1.22 -2.31
N THR A 13 10.05 1.71 -1.85
CA THR A 13 10.62 2.95 -2.34
C THR A 13 11.85 2.67 -3.17
N PHE A 14 11.92 3.32 -4.34
CA PHE A 14 13.05 3.23 -5.24
C PHE A 14 13.72 4.60 -5.27
N GLU A 15 15.02 4.62 -5.04
CA GLU A 15 15.73 5.87 -4.95
C GLU A 15 15.85 6.56 -6.30
N ALA A 16 16.02 7.87 -6.26
CA ALA A 16 16.20 8.64 -7.48
C ALA A 16 17.39 8.11 -8.27
N LEU A 17 17.29 8.24 -9.59
CA LEU A 17 18.38 7.85 -10.48
C LEU A 17 19.51 8.86 -10.39
N ASP A 18 20.71 8.46 -10.80
CA ASP A 18 21.82 9.39 -10.80
C ASP A 18 21.57 10.47 -11.85
N GLU A 19 22.34 11.54 -11.79
CA GLU A 19 22.12 12.69 -12.65
C GLU A 19 22.21 12.36 -14.12
N LYS A 20 23.17 11.57 -14.49
CA LYS A 20 23.38 11.24 -15.90
C LYS A 20 22.22 10.40 -16.45
N THR A 21 21.78 9.42 -15.70
CA THR A 21 20.68 8.57 -16.12
C THR A 21 19.38 9.36 -16.14
N THR A 22 19.19 10.25 -15.17
CA THR A 22 18.01 11.10 -15.12
C THR A 22 17.92 11.98 -16.37
N ALA A 23 19.03 12.59 -16.77
CA ALA A 23 19.06 13.46 -17.95
C ALA A 23 18.78 12.65 -19.21
N ARG A 24 19.31 11.46 -19.29
CA ARG A 24 19.08 10.60 -20.46
C ARG A 24 17.62 10.20 -20.55
N LEU A 25 17.01 9.85 -19.42
CA LEU A 25 15.61 9.46 -19.40
C LEU A 25 14.72 10.64 -19.76
N ARG A 26 15.03 11.82 -19.21
CA ARG A 26 14.25 13.01 -19.52
C ARG A 26 14.26 13.32 -21.01
N ARG A 27 15.43 13.22 -21.62
CA ARG A 27 15.57 13.48 -23.04
C ARG A 27 14.77 12.47 -23.86
N ALA A 28 14.83 11.21 -23.47
CA ALA A 28 14.11 10.18 -24.21
C ALA A 28 12.61 10.42 -24.14
N LEU A 29 12.10 10.83 -22.98
CA LEU A 29 10.68 11.09 -22.83
C LEU A 29 10.24 12.34 -23.58
N GLU A 30 11.11 13.34 -23.67
CA GLU A 30 10.78 14.54 -24.42
C GLU A 30 10.76 14.31 -25.92
N ASP A 31 11.64 13.45 -26.39
CA ASP A 31 11.77 13.21 -27.83
C ASP A 31 10.71 12.25 -28.37
N SER A 32 9.99 11.58 -27.49
CA SER A 32 9.07 10.55 -27.94
C SER A 32 7.69 10.77 -27.33
N SER A 33 6.67 10.73 -28.17
CA SER A 33 5.31 10.83 -27.68
C SER A 33 4.74 9.45 -27.40
N ASP A 34 5.52 8.42 -27.63
CA ASP A 34 5.00 7.06 -27.53
C ASP A 34 6.02 6.20 -26.81
N THR A 35 5.55 5.29 -26.00
CA THR A 35 6.41 4.40 -25.25
C THR A 35 6.02 2.98 -25.53
N THR A 36 6.98 2.16 -25.90
CA THR A 36 6.75 0.76 -26.16
C THR A 36 7.53 -0.07 -25.15
N VAL A 37 6.87 -1.06 -24.59
CA VAL A 37 7.49 -1.96 -23.63
C VAL A 37 7.77 -3.28 -24.31
N PHE A 38 8.98 -3.77 -24.15
CA PHE A 38 9.36 -5.06 -24.68
C PHE A 38 9.63 -6.01 -23.51
N VAL A 39 9.07 -7.18 -23.59
CA VAL A 39 9.35 -8.21 -22.62
C VAL A 39 9.92 -9.38 -23.38
N ASN A 40 11.15 -9.74 -23.04
CA ASN A 40 11.81 -10.85 -23.71
C ASN A 40 11.88 -10.66 -25.22
N GLY A 41 12.08 -9.42 -25.66
CA GLY A 41 12.21 -9.11 -27.09
C GLY A 41 10.93 -8.94 -27.84
N THR A 42 9.80 -9.11 -27.19
CA THR A 42 8.51 -8.98 -27.83
C THR A 42 7.79 -7.73 -27.30
N ALA A 43 7.24 -6.93 -28.22
CA ALA A 43 6.50 -5.75 -27.83
C ALA A 43 5.23 -6.16 -27.10
N LEU A 44 5.04 -5.57 -25.92
CA LEU A 44 3.90 -5.91 -25.09
C LEU A 44 2.87 -4.79 -25.14
N GLN A 45 1.63 -5.19 -25.45
CA GLN A 45 0.54 -4.24 -25.47
C GLN A 45 0.00 -4.09 -24.05
N LEU A 46 0.25 -2.95 -23.43
CA LEU A 46 -0.22 -2.75 -22.06
C LEU A 46 -1.64 -2.21 -22.02
N PRO A 47 -2.44 -2.66 -21.08
CA PRO A 47 -3.72 -2.01 -20.82
C PRO A 47 -3.48 -0.54 -20.45
N VAL A 48 -4.50 0.29 -20.64
CA VAL A 48 -4.38 1.74 -20.44
C VAL A 48 -3.88 2.07 -19.04
N ASN A 49 -4.44 1.42 -18.03
CA ASN A 49 -4.04 1.72 -16.65
C ASN A 49 -2.56 1.42 -16.39
N ALA A 50 -2.10 0.29 -16.91
CA ALA A 50 -0.70 -0.09 -16.72
C ALA A 50 0.23 0.84 -17.47
N HIS A 51 -0.18 1.26 -18.66
CA HIS A 51 0.60 2.19 -19.45
C HIS A 51 0.73 3.53 -18.75
N GLU A 52 -0.38 4.05 -18.24
CA GLU A 52 -0.36 5.33 -17.53
C GLU A 52 0.47 5.26 -16.27
N ALA A 53 0.40 4.15 -15.54
CA ALA A 53 1.20 3.99 -14.34
C ALA A 53 2.69 3.98 -14.68
N LEU A 54 3.06 3.30 -15.75
CA LEU A 54 4.44 3.25 -16.18
C LEU A 54 4.95 4.64 -16.55
N ILE A 55 4.17 5.38 -17.32
CA ILE A 55 4.55 6.73 -17.72
C ILE A 55 4.70 7.64 -16.51
N GLU A 56 3.80 7.50 -15.54
CA GLU A 56 3.88 8.29 -14.33
C GLU A 56 5.17 8.01 -13.57
N VAL A 57 5.55 6.75 -13.44
CA VAL A 57 6.78 6.37 -12.76
C VAL A 57 7.99 6.95 -13.50
N LEU A 58 8.01 6.82 -14.82
CA LEU A 58 9.13 7.31 -15.61
C LEU A 58 9.26 8.83 -15.51
N ASN A 59 8.14 9.54 -15.54
CA ASN A 59 8.16 10.99 -15.41
C ASN A 59 8.70 11.44 -14.06
N ARG A 60 8.38 10.71 -12.99
CA ARG A 60 8.88 11.05 -11.67
C ARG A 60 10.38 10.84 -11.57
N PHE A 61 10.88 9.75 -12.13
CA PHE A 61 12.31 9.51 -12.18
C PHE A 61 13.00 10.57 -13.04
N ALA A 62 12.38 10.96 -14.16
CA ALA A 62 12.94 11.99 -15.04
C ALA A 62 12.98 13.35 -14.36
N ALA A 63 12.12 13.56 -13.37
CA ALA A 63 12.12 14.80 -12.61
C ALA A 63 13.13 14.75 -11.45
N GLY A 64 13.87 13.66 -11.32
CA GLY A 64 14.86 13.55 -10.26
C GLY A 64 14.33 13.07 -8.94
N GLU A 65 13.12 12.53 -8.93
CA GLU A 65 12.47 12.12 -7.69
C GLU A 65 12.67 10.65 -7.39
N SER A 66 12.62 10.29 -6.12
CA SER A 66 12.48 8.89 -5.76
C SER A 66 11.00 8.53 -5.93
N VAL A 67 10.71 7.25 -6.08
CA VAL A 67 9.34 6.81 -6.34
C VAL A 67 8.97 5.72 -5.36
N SER A 68 7.80 5.84 -4.75
CA SER A 68 7.29 4.81 -3.86
C SER A 68 6.07 4.18 -4.49
N ILE A 69 6.01 2.87 -4.47
CA ILE A 69 4.91 2.11 -5.05
C ILE A 69 4.32 1.23 -3.97
N GLY A 70 3.02 1.24 -3.87
CA GLY A 70 2.32 0.40 -2.92
C GLY A 70 1.00 -0.06 -3.48
N THR A 71 0.37 -0.97 -2.77
CA THR A 71 -0.93 -1.50 -3.17
C THR A 71 -1.98 -1.01 -2.18
N PRO A 72 -3.09 -0.45 -2.66
CA PRO A 72 -4.13 -0.04 -1.74
C PRO A 72 -4.68 -1.22 -0.98
N GLU A 73 -4.94 -1.04 0.30
CA GLU A 73 -5.52 -2.09 1.11
C GLU A 73 -7.03 -1.97 1.07
N LEU A 74 -7.71 -3.10 1.01
CA LEU A 74 -9.15 -3.11 1.12
C LEU A 74 -9.49 -2.97 2.61
N LEU A 75 -10.25 -1.95 2.93
CA LEU A 75 -10.62 -1.71 4.33
C LEU A 75 -11.71 -2.69 4.77
N LEU A 76 -11.60 -3.14 5.99
CA LEU A 76 -12.52 -4.13 6.55
C LEU A 76 -13.58 -3.46 7.43
N ASN A 77 -14.77 -4.04 7.46
CA ASN A 77 -15.75 -3.60 8.45
C ASN A 77 -15.42 -4.30 9.78
N THR A 78 -16.16 -3.96 10.83
CA THR A 78 -15.89 -4.50 12.17
C THR A 78 -15.94 -6.02 12.20
N SER A 79 -16.94 -6.60 11.56
CA SER A 79 -17.09 -8.06 11.57
C SER A 79 -15.95 -8.75 10.84
N GLN A 80 -15.57 -8.21 9.69
CA GLN A 80 -14.47 -8.79 8.91
C GLN A 80 -13.16 -8.69 9.68
N ALA A 81 -12.94 -7.54 10.32
CA ALA A 81 -11.73 -7.34 11.09
C ALA A 81 -11.67 -8.29 12.31
N ALA A 82 -12.80 -8.45 12.98
CA ALA A 82 -12.87 -9.36 14.11
C ALA A 82 -12.60 -10.78 13.68
N GLN A 83 -13.13 -11.17 12.54
CA GLN A 83 -12.92 -12.51 12.02
C GLN A 83 -11.45 -12.71 11.67
N MET A 84 -10.82 -11.75 11.05
CA MET A 84 -9.40 -11.85 10.72
C MET A 84 -8.56 -11.95 11.99
N ALA A 85 -8.93 -11.22 13.03
CA ALA A 85 -8.19 -11.21 14.29
C ALA A 85 -8.51 -12.41 15.16
N GLY A 86 -9.58 -13.15 14.88
CA GLY A 86 -9.98 -14.28 15.69
C GLY A 86 -10.60 -13.87 17.01
N ILE A 87 -11.27 -12.73 17.06
CA ILE A 87 -11.88 -12.22 18.30
C ILE A 87 -13.33 -11.83 18.03
N SER A 88 -14.04 -11.48 19.08
CA SER A 88 -15.43 -11.09 18.94
C SER A 88 -15.54 -9.65 18.44
N ASN A 89 -16.68 -9.32 17.87
CA ASN A 89 -16.94 -7.96 17.43
C ASN A 89 -16.86 -7.00 18.61
N THR A 90 -17.37 -7.40 19.76
CA THR A 90 -17.36 -6.57 20.94
C THR A 90 -15.94 -6.25 21.38
N TYR A 91 -15.08 -7.26 21.40
CA TYR A 91 -13.70 -7.05 21.78
C TYR A 91 -12.98 -6.18 20.77
N LEU A 92 -13.24 -6.40 19.49
CA LEU A 92 -12.64 -5.57 18.47
C LEU A 92 -13.02 -4.09 18.65
N ARG A 93 -14.28 -3.83 18.95
CA ARG A 93 -14.72 -2.44 19.19
C ARG A 93 -13.98 -1.83 20.36
N LYS A 94 -13.76 -2.60 21.43
CA LYS A 94 -13.02 -2.10 22.57
C LYS A 94 -11.59 -1.75 22.19
N LEU A 95 -10.94 -2.57 21.37
CA LEU A 95 -9.59 -2.29 20.93
C LEU A 95 -9.54 -1.04 20.05
N ALA A 96 -10.52 -0.89 19.19
CA ALA A 96 -10.59 0.28 18.32
C ALA A 96 -10.85 1.54 19.12
N ASP A 97 -11.77 1.48 20.09
CA ASP A 97 -12.11 2.62 20.91
C ASP A 97 -10.93 3.03 21.80
N ALA A 98 -10.10 2.06 22.17
CA ALA A 98 -8.92 2.35 22.97
C ALA A 98 -7.73 2.84 22.15
N GLY A 99 -7.89 2.89 20.84
CA GLY A 99 -6.80 3.34 19.97
C GLY A 99 -5.74 2.30 19.71
N ILE A 100 -5.96 1.06 20.15
CA ILE A 100 -4.98 0.00 19.95
C ILE A 100 -4.98 -0.46 18.48
N ILE A 101 -6.14 -0.48 17.88
CA ILE A 101 -6.28 -0.78 16.45
C ILE A 101 -6.74 0.49 15.76
N GLN A 102 -6.07 0.89 14.71
CA GLN A 102 -6.39 2.10 14.00
C GLN A 102 -7.64 1.94 13.16
N VAL A 103 -8.48 2.95 13.19
CA VAL A 103 -9.77 2.92 12.53
C VAL A 103 -9.91 4.18 11.68
N GLU A 104 -10.49 4.01 10.50
CA GLU A 104 -10.89 5.14 9.68
C GLU A 104 -12.41 5.13 9.60
N TYR A 105 -12.99 6.28 9.28
CA TYR A 105 -14.42 6.35 9.15
C TYR A 105 -14.79 6.76 7.73
N ARG A 106 -15.77 6.07 7.17
CA ARG A 106 -16.35 6.44 5.89
C ARG A 106 -17.78 6.82 6.22
N GLY A 107 -18.02 8.11 6.40
CA GLY A 107 -19.27 8.58 6.95
C GLY A 107 -19.37 8.12 8.40
N THR A 108 -20.39 7.36 8.74
CA THR A 108 -20.55 6.83 10.08
C THR A 108 -20.03 5.41 10.19
N HIS A 109 -19.48 4.86 9.10
CA HIS A 109 -19.06 3.47 9.12
C HIS A 109 -17.59 3.34 9.48
N ARG A 110 -17.32 2.49 10.46
CA ARG A 110 -15.96 2.23 10.90
C ARG A 110 -15.29 1.31 9.90
N ARG A 111 -14.06 1.65 9.53
CA ARG A 111 -13.27 0.85 8.58
C ARG A 111 -11.90 0.60 9.16
N ILE A 112 -11.42 -0.61 9.02
CA ILE A 112 -10.20 -1.04 9.67
C ILE A 112 -9.23 -1.58 8.64
N LYS A 113 -7.96 -1.19 8.75
CA LYS A 113 -6.94 -1.65 7.82
C LYS A 113 -6.49 -3.05 8.17
N PRO A 114 -6.41 -3.95 7.20
CA PRO A 114 -5.87 -5.29 7.48
C PRO A 114 -4.49 -5.23 8.10
N SER A 115 -3.65 -4.28 7.69
CA SER A 115 -2.31 -4.15 8.26
C SER A 115 -2.36 -3.82 9.75
N SER A 116 -3.36 -3.07 10.20
CA SER A 116 -3.53 -2.78 11.63
C SER A 116 -3.85 -4.04 12.42
N ILE A 117 -4.67 -4.91 11.84
CA ILE A 117 -5.00 -6.17 12.49
C ILE A 117 -3.75 -7.05 12.57
N GLN A 118 -3.01 -7.13 11.48
CA GLN A 118 -1.82 -7.95 11.45
C GLN A 118 -0.77 -7.45 12.46
N ALA A 119 -0.59 -6.13 12.52
CA ALA A 119 0.35 -5.53 13.47
C ALA A 119 -0.05 -5.86 14.91
N TRP A 120 -1.35 -5.82 15.20
CA TRP A 120 -1.83 -6.14 16.53
C TRP A 120 -1.58 -7.62 16.87
N LEU A 121 -1.84 -8.51 15.91
CA LEU A 121 -1.59 -9.92 16.10
C LEU A 121 -0.10 -10.19 16.32
N ASP A 122 0.75 -9.54 15.54
CA ASP A 122 2.19 -9.69 15.68
C ASP A 122 2.67 -9.19 17.04
N SER A 123 2.10 -8.08 17.49
CA SER A 123 2.43 -7.51 18.78
C SER A 123 2.05 -8.45 19.92
N ARG A 124 0.89 -9.08 19.81
CA ARG A 124 0.47 -10.05 20.82
C ARG A 124 1.37 -11.26 20.84
N ALA A 125 1.74 -11.76 19.68
CA ALA A 125 2.61 -12.91 19.60
C ALA A 125 3.97 -12.60 20.20
N ALA A 126 4.47 -11.41 19.99
CA ALA A 126 5.75 -11.01 20.56
C ALA A 126 5.67 -10.83 22.07
N SER A 127 4.53 -10.27 22.55
CA SER A 127 4.38 -10.06 23.98
C SER A 127 4.03 -11.33 24.73
N HIS A 128 3.32 -12.23 24.09
CA HIS A 128 2.85 -13.45 24.71
C HIS A 128 3.22 -14.62 23.83
N PRO A 129 4.46 -15.01 23.90
CA PRO A 129 4.90 -16.06 23.01
C PRO A 129 4.20 -17.38 23.29
N VAL A 130 3.64 -17.55 24.41
CA VAL A 130 2.97 -18.73 24.67
C VAL A 130 1.63 -18.66 24.12
N PRO A 131 1.24 -19.50 23.45
CA PRO A 131 0.00 -19.39 22.83
C PRO A 131 -1.08 -19.68 23.59
N SER A 132 -1.29 -19.89 24.39
CA SER A 132 -2.34 -20.12 25.07
C SER A 132 -3.49 -19.85 24.48
N ALA A 133 -4.01 -20.58 24.00
CA ALA A 133 -5.13 -20.44 23.43
C ALA A 133 -6.15 -19.89 24.16
N ASP A 134 -6.07 -19.82 25.22
CA ASP A 134 -7.08 -19.42 25.93
C ASP A 134 -7.27 -18.13 26.00
N GLN A 135 -7.07 -17.56 25.73
CA GLN A 135 -7.27 -16.44 25.83
C GLN A 135 -8.16 -15.91 25.28
N GLU A 136 -8.70 -15.76 25.23
CA GLU A 136 -9.52 -15.26 24.72
C GLU A 136 -9.99 -14.86 24.90
#